data_bbda6d324dd0576789d96c49795f0f27
#
_entry.id   bbda6d324dd0576789d96c49795f0f27
#
_cell.length_a   1.000
_cell.length_b   1.000
_cell.length_c   1.000
_cell.angle_alpha   90.00
_cell.angle_beta   90.00
_cell.angle_gamma   90.00
#
_symmetry.space_group_name_H-M   'P 1'
#
loop_
_entity.id
_entity.type
_entity.pdbx_description
1 polymer ?
#
loop_
_entity_poly.entity_id
_entity_poly.type
_entity_poly.pdbx_seq_one_letter_code
_entity_poly.pdbx_strand_id
1 'polypeptide(L)'
;SMGGHLTHGSHVNFSGINFRPVFYGVEKETGLIDYNQMREVALREKPKMLIAGFSAYSRDLDYAKFREIADEVGATLWADIAHPAGLVAKGLLNSPFEHCHVVTTTTHKTLRGPRGGMIMMGKDFENTYGHKTPKGETKMMSAVLDGAVFPGTQGGPLEHVIAAKAVAYAEAIDQKFETYTKQVVANARALSQAMIDRGFDIVSGGTDNHLMF
;
A
#
# COMPACT_ATOMS: atom_id res chain seq x y z
N SER A 1 5.65 0.14 -16.62
CA SER A 1 4.85 -0.13 -15.44
C SER A 1 3.56 0.69 -15.50
N MET A 2 2.48 0.15 -15.01
CA MET A 2 1.15 0.76 -15.02
C MET A 2 0.79 1.37 -13.65
N GLY A 3 1.73 2.08 -13.00
CA GLY A 3 1.52 2.77 -11.73
C GLY A 3 2.05 2.06 -10.48
N GLY A 4 2.52 0.82 -10.57
CA GLY A 4 3.14 0.12 -9.45
C GLY A 4 4.52 0.69 -9.08
N HIS A 5 4.95 0.46 -7.84
CA HIS A 5 6.27 0.89 -7.38
C HIS A 5 7.37 -0.10 -7.80
N LEU A 6 8.59 0.39 -8.04
CA LEU A 6 9.73 -0.45 -8.41
C LEU A 6 10.05 -1.53 -7.35
N THR A 7 9.76 -1.28 -6.06
CA THR A 7 9.95 -2.27 -5.00
C THR A 7 8.92 -3.40 -5.01
N HIS A 8 7.92 -3.35 -5.89
CA HIS A 8 6.92 -4.40 -6.05
C HIS A 8 7.27 -5.37 -7.20
N GLY A 9 8.50 -5.85 -7.25
CA GLY A 9 8.89 -6.91 -8.19
C GLY A 9 9.72 -6.46 -9.39
N SER A 10 10.27 -5.23 -9.41
CA SER A 10 11.22 -4.85 -10.46
C SER A 10 12.47 -5.74 -10.42
N HIS A 11 12.95 -6.16 -11.59
CA HIS A 11 14.13 -7.02 -11.74
C HIS A 11 15.42 -6.44 -11.15
N VAL A 12 15.48 -5.14 -10.89
CA VAL A 12 16.61 -4.47 -10.24
C VAL A 12 16.44 -4.31 -8.72
N ASN A 13 15.28 -4.68 -8.17
CA ASN A 13 14.98 -4.57 -6.75
C ASN A 13 15.08 -5.94 -6.08
N PHE A 14 15.37 -5.95 -4.77
CA PHE A 14 15.40 -7.16 -3.93
C PHE A 14 14.20 -8.08 -4.18
N SER A 15 13.00 -7.52 -4.28
CA SER A 15 11.76 -8.26 -4.52
C SER A 15 11.76 -9.01 -5.86
N GLY A 16 12.21 -8.38 -6.94
CA GLY A 16 12.28 -9.01 -8.26
C GLY A 16 13.49 -9.93 -8.46
N ILE A 17 14.56 -9.73 -7.65
CA ILE A 17 15.75 -10.61 -7.68
C ILE A 17 15.46 -11.93 -6.93
N ASN A 18 14.78 -11.88 -5.78
CA ASN A 18 14.61 -13.03 -4.88
C ASN A 18 13.27 -13.75 -5.03
N PHE A 19 12.29 -13.14 -5.70
CA PHE A 19 10.97 -13.72 -5.89
C PHE A 19 10.58 -13.69 -7.36
N ARG A 20 9.59 -14.48 -7.74
CA ARG A 20 8.99 -14.48 -9.07
C ARG A 20 7.75 -13.59 -9.10
N PRO A 21 7.88 -12.31 -9.46
CA PRO A 21 6.74 -11.40 -9.54
C PRO A 21 5.91 -11.69 -10.79
N VAL A 22 4.60 -11.56 -10.65
CA VAL A 22 3.64 -11.56 -11.74
C VAL A 22 2.77 -10.32 -11.59
N PHE A 23 2.44 -9.67 -12.70
CA PHE A 23 1.80 -8.37 -12.67
C PHE A 23 0.36 -8.45 -13.17
N TYR A 24 -0.50 -7.67 -12.57
CA TYR A 24 -1.80 -7.28 -13.11
C TYR A 24 -1.70 -5.84 -13.65
N GLY A 25 -2.68 -5.42 -14.43
CA GLY A 25 -2.65 -4.13 -15.12
C GLY A 25 -3.88 -3.29 -14.90
N VAL A 26 -4.02 -2.31 -15.76
CA VAL A 26 -5.19 -1.45 -15.87
C VAL A 26 -5.87 -1.68 -17.22
N GLU A 27 -7.16 -1.45 -17.29
CA GLU A 27 -7.91 -1.40 -18.56
C GLU A 27 -7.39 -0.23 -19.40
N LYS A 28 -7.18 -0.48 -20.68
CA LYS A 28 -6.60 0.52 -21.59
C LYS A 28 -7.51 1.74 -21.78
N GLU A 29 -8.80 1.48 -21.84
CA GLU A 29 -9.82 2.49 -22.13
C GLU A 29 -10.13 3.40 -20.93
N THR A 30 -10.12 2.83 -19.73
CA THR A 30 -10.52 3.53 -18.50
C THR A 30 -9.34 3.96 -17.63
N GLY A 31 -8.18 3.32 -17.78
CA GLY A 31 -7.04 3.51 -16.90
C GLY A 31 -7.28 2.98 -15.46
N LEU A 32 -8.37 2.24 -15.23
CA LEU A 32 -8.70 1.65 -13.93
C LEU A 32 -8.09 0.25 -13.81
N ILE A 33 -7.87 -0.21 -12.56
CA ILE A 33 -7.38 -1.57 -12.30
C ILE A 33 -8.34 -2.59 -12.88
N ASP A 34 -7.82 -3.50 -13.71
CA ASP A 34 -8.56 -4.62 -14.26
C ASP A 34 -8.61 -5.77 -13.24
N TYR A 35 -9.66 -5.78 -12.41
CA TYR A 35 -9.87 -6.81 -11.39
C TYR A 35 -10.16 -8.18 -12.00
N ASN A 36 -10.73 -8.26 -13.22
CA ASN A 36 -10.97 -9.53 -13.90
C ASN A 36 -9.65 -10.14 -14.36
N GLN A 37 -8.80 -9.36 -15.03
CA GLN A 37 -7.45 -9.80 -15.40
C GLN A 37 -6.64 -10.20 -14.16
N MET A 38 -6.70 -9.41 -13.08
CA MET A 38 -6.01 -9.72 -11.83
C MET A 38 -6.46 -11.08 -11.28
N ARG A 39 -7.76 -11.37 -11.27
CA ARG A 39 -8.30 -12.65 -10.83
C ARG A 39 -7.84 -13.81 -11.72
N GLU A 40 -7.89 -13.67 -13.04
CA GLU A 40 -7.40 -14.68 -13.98
C GLU A 40 -5.91 -14.99 -13.77
N VAL A 41 -5.10 -13.94 -13.60
CA VAL A 41 -3.66 -14.08 -13.31
C VAL A 41 -3.45 -14.78 -11.98
N ALA A 42 -4.17 -14.40 -10.93
CA ALA A 42 -4.06 -15.00 -9.60
C ALA A 42 -4.44 -16.49 -9.62
N LEU A 43 -5.51 -16.87 -10.29
CA LEU A 43 -5.94 -18.26 -10.43
C LEU A 43 -4.93 -19.13 -11.18
N ARG A 44 -4.31 -18.58 -12.24
CA ARG A 44 -3.30 -19.26 -13.04
C ARG A 44 -1.99 -19.43 -12.29
N GLU A 45 -1.52 -18.37 -11.65
CA GLU A 45 -0.18 -18.31 -11.04
C GLU A 45 -0.14 -18.74 -9.58
N LYS A 46 -1.29 -18.72 -8.89
CA LYS A 46 -1.46 -19.10 -7.48
C LYS A 46 -0.38 -18.46 -6.58
N PRO A 47 -0.31 -17.11 -6.54
CA PRO A 47 0.69 -16.41 -5.77
C PRO A 47 0.53 -16.69 -4.27
N LYS A 48 1.65 -16.71 -3.52
CA LYS A 48 1.61 -16.76 -2.06
C LYS A 48 1.22 -15.42 -1.43
N MET A 49 1.43 -14.33 -2.19
CA MET A 49 1.16 -12.96 -1.74
C MET A 49 0.57 -12.16 -2.90
N LEU A 50 -0.48 -11.42 -2.63
CA LEU A 50 -1.06 -10.42 -3.52
C LEU A 50 -0.78 -9.03 -2.94
N ILE A 51 -0.25 -8.12 -3.77
CA ILE A 51 0.10 -6.77 -3.34
C ILE A 51 -0.90 -5.77 -3.93
N ALA A 52 -1.55 -5.00 -3.06
CA ALA A 52 -2.39 -3.86 -3.40
C ALA A 52 -1.65 -2.57 -3.05
N GLY A 53 -1.14 -1.83 -4.05
CA GLY A 53 -0.38 -0.62 -3.80
C GLY A 53 0.14 0.02 -5.07
N PHE A 54 0.38 1.31 -5.01
CA PHE A 54 0.79 2.09 -6.17
C PHE A 54 1.72 3.26 -5.78
N SER A 55 2.43 3.78 -6.77
CA SER A 55 3.13 5.06 -6.70
C SER A 55 2.60 6.06 -7.74
N ALA A 56 1.89 5.58 -8.75
CA ALA A 56 1.39 6.36 -9.87
C ALA A 56 0.00 5.87 -10.32
N TYR A 57 -0.98 5.88 -9.40
CA TYR A 57 -2.38 5.57 -9.68
C TYR A 57 -3.27 6.61 -9.01
N SER A 58 -4.13 7.25 -9.78
CA SER A 58 -4.90 8.41 -9.32
C SER A 58 -6.27 8.06 -8.73
N ARG A 59 -6.67 6.79 -8.72
CA ARG A 59 -7.96 6.37 -8.17
C ARG A 59 -7.80 5.65 -6.83
N ASP A 60 -8.90 5.55 -6.09
CA ASP A 60 -8.95 4.76 -4.86
C ASP A 60 -8.92 3.27 -5.15
N LEU A 61 -8.54 2.45 -4.18
CA LEU A 61 -8.50 1.00 -4.29
C LEU A 61 -9.71 0.35 -3.62
N ASP A 62 -10.29 -0.65 -4.28
CA ASP A 62 -11.30 -1.52 -3.69
C ASP A 62 -10.62 -2.72 -3.01
N TYR A 63 -10.23 -2.55 -1.75
CA TYR A 63 -9.56 -3.62 -0.98
C TYR A 63 -10.43 -4.85 -0.76
N ALA A 64 -11.77 -4.72 -0.81
CA ALA A 64 -12.67 -5.86 -0.70
C ALA A 64 -12.50 -6.80 -1.90
N LYS A 65 -12.43 -6.26 -3.12
CA LYS A 65 -12.17 -7.06 -4.33
C LYS A 65 -10.79 -7.71 -4.32
N PHE A 66 -9.76 -6.99 -3.86
CA PHE A 66 -8.45 -7.59 -3.66
C PHE A 66 -8.51 -8.76 -2.68
N ARG A 67 -9.29 -8.61 -1.59
CA ARG A 67 -9.44 -9.64 -0.58
C ARG A 67 -10.16 -10.88 -1.12
N GLU A 68 -11.25 -10.72 -1.85
CA GLU A 68 -11.96 -11.82 -2.51
C GLU A 68 -11.02 -12.65 -3.39
N ILE A 69 -10.21 -11.98 -4.23
CA ILE A 69 -9.26 -12.66 -5.11
C ILE A 69 -8.14 -13.34 -4.31
N ALA A 70 -7.63 -12.69 -3.25
CA ALA A 70 -6.61 -13.28 -2.40
C ALA A 70 -7.08 -14.53 -1.69
N ASP A 71 -8.31 -14.52 -1.15
CA ASP A 71 -8.93 -15.67 -0.47
C ASP A 71 -9.17 -16.83 -1.46
N GLU A 72 -9.61 -16.55 -2.69
CA GLU A 72 -9.86 -17.55 -3.72
C GLU A 72 -8.62 -18.38 -4.06
N VAL A 73 -7.43 -17.80 -3.96
CA VAL A 73 -6.15 -18.46 -4.25
C VAL A 73 -5.33 -18.80 -3.01
N GLY A 74 -5.80 -18.46 -1.83
CA GLY A 74 -5.09 -18.68 -0.56
C GLY A 74 -3.86 -17.77 -0.39
N ALA A 75 -3.87 -16.58 -0.97
CA ALA A 75 -2.76 -15.64 -0.90
C ALA A 75 -2.86 -14.72 0.33
N THR A 76 -1.73 -14.36 0.92
CA THR A 76 -1.66 -13.25 1.87
C THR A 76 -1.87 -11.93 1.11
N LEU A 77 -2.87 -11.14 1.49
CA LEU A 77 -3.08 -9.80 0.93
C LEU A 77 -2.26 -8.77 1.71
N TRP A 78 -1.39 -8.08 1.00
CA TRP A 78 -0.58 -6.98 1.53
C TRP A 78 -0.97 -5.68 0.84
N ALA A 79 -1.32 -4.65 1.62
CA ALA A 79 -1.51 -3.30 1.12
C ALA A 79 -0.27 -2.43 1.38
N ASP A 80 0.28 -1.82 0.34
CA ASP A 80 1.28 -0.77 0.45
C ASP A 80 0.63 0.59 0.20
N ILE A 81 0.35 1.32 1.29
CA ILE A 81 -0.29 2.64 1.25
C ILE A 81 0.71 3.78 1.39
N ALA A 82 1.96 3.56 1.00
CA ALA A 82 3.03 4.55 1.16
C ALA A 82 2.66 5.95 0.61
N HIS A 83 2.00 6.03 -0.53
CA HIS A 83 1.55 7.29 -1.11
C HIS A 83 0.32 7.87 -0.42
N PRO A 84 -0.82 7.14 -0.29
CA PRO A 84 -2.07 7.71 0.20
C PRO A 84 -2.23 7.69 1.73
N ALA A 85 -1.24 7.22 2.52
CA ALA A 85 -1.42 6.96 3.95
C ALA A 85 -2.01 8.12 4.76
N GLY A 86 -1.62 9.36 4.47
CA GLY A 86 -2.18 10.54 5.13
C GLY A 86 -3.67 10.76 4.80
N LEU A 87 -4.10 10.41 3.58
CA LEU A 87 -5.50 10.50 3.15
C LEU A 87 -6.33 9.37 3.76
N VAL A 88 -5.79 8.16 3.79
CA VAL A 88 -6.41 6.98 4.44
C VAL A 88 -6.59 7.26 5.94
N ALA A 89 -5.59 7.82 6.62
CA ALA A 89 -5.65 8.15 8.05
C ALA A 89 -6.78 9.14 8.41
N LYS A 90 -7.25 9.93 7.43
CA LYS A 90 -8.38 10.87 7.59
C LYS A 90 -9.69 10.40 6.93
N GLY A 91 -9.75 9.13 6.51
CA GLY A 91 -10.96 8.57 5.90
C GLY A 91 -11.34 9.18 4.56
N LEU A 92 -10.40 9.80 3.85
CA LEU A 92 -10.62 10.37 2.53
C LEU A 92 -10.48 9.34 1.39
N LEU A 93 -9.92 8.18 1.69
CA LEU A 93 -9.78 7.01 0.84
C LEU A 93 -10.12 5.75 1.64
N ASN A 94 -10.39 4.67 0.93
CA ASN A 94 -10.73 3.38 1.53
C ASN A 94 -9.64 2.88 2.49
N SER A 95 -10.08 2.31 3.62
CA SER A 95 -9.19 1.72 4.61
C SER A 95 -8.82 0.29 4.22
N PRO A 96 -7.53 -0.09 4.20
CA PRO A 96 -7.12 -1.47 3.96
C PRO A 96 -7.30 -2.40 5.17
N PHE A 97 -7.46 -1.85 6.39
CA PHE A 97 -7.29 -2.61 7.64
C PHE A 97 -8.35 -3.69 7.88
N GLU A 98 -9.54 -3.56 7.31
CA GLU A 98 -10.59 -4.57 7.42
C GLU A 98 -10.40 -5.73 6.43
N HIS A 99 -9.66 -5.50 5.35
CA HIS A 99 -9.51 -6.44 4.24
C HIS A 99 -8.11 -7.04 4.13
N CYS A 100 -7.07 -6.27 4.41
CA CYS A 100 -5.70 -6.68 4.18
C CYS A 100 -5.09 -7.34 5.41
N HIS A 101 -4.30 -8.40 5.18
CA HIS A 101 -3.59 -9.12 6.23
C HIS A 101 -2.46 -8.29 6.82
N VAL A 102 -1.71 -7.60 5.96
CA VAL A 102 -0.59 -6.73 6.33
C VAL A 102 -0.72 -5.41 5.59
N VAL A 103 -0.40 -4.32 6.25
CA VAL A 103 -0.40 -2.97 5.67
C VAL A 103 0.96 -2.34 5.92
N THR A 104 1.57 -1.79 4.87
CA THR A 104 2.82 -1.04 4.99
C THR A 104 2.65 0.38 4.51
N THR A 105 3.45 1.27 5.07
CA THR A 105 3.55 2.64 4.59
C THR A 105 4.94 3.21 4.82
N THR A 106 5.29 4.23 4.05
CA THR A 106 6.33 5.18 4.40
C THR A 106 5.74 6.28 5.26
N THR A 107 6.57 6.95 6.07
CA THR A 107 6.13 8.05 6.93
C THR A 107 6.37 9.44 6.33
N HIS A 108 7.09 9.53 5.21
CA HIS A 108 7.61 10.77 4.62
C HIS A 108 6.91 11.25 3.34
N LYS A 109 5.71 10.73 3.03
CA LYS A 109 4.88 11.17 1.89
C LYS A 109 3.68 11.96 2.41
N THR A 110 2.45 11.55 2.13
CA THR A 110 1.26 12.28 2.59
C THR A 110 1.11 12.36 4.12
N LEU A 111 1.79 11.49 4.88
CA LEU A 111 1.87 11.61 6.35
C LEU A 111 2.76 12.75 6.85
N ARG A 112 3.60 13.35 5.98
CA ARG A 112 4.49 14.49 6.30
C ARG A 112 5.51 14.23 7.42
N GLY A 113 5.83 12.97 7.69
CA GLY A 113 6.79 12.58 8.73
C GLY A 113 8.24 12.48 8.25
N PRO A 114 9.14 12.02 9.11
CA PRO A 114 10.52 11.74 8.76
C PRO A 114 10.60 10.53 7.82
N ARG A 115 11.72 10.39 7.12
CA ARG A 115 11.99 9.23 6.28
C ARG A 115 12.04 7.96 7.13
N GLY A 116 11.19 7.01 6.78
CA GLY A 116 11.07 5.72 7.47
C GLY A 116 9.87 4.92 6.95
N GLY A 117 9.66 3.75 7.51
CA GLY A 117 8.54 2.87 7.20
C GLY A 117 7.79 2.44 8.46
N MET A 118 6.63 1.84 8.25
CA MET A 118 5.79 1.25 9.28
C MET A 118 5.12 0.00 8.70
N ILE A 119 5.05 -1.06 9.50
CA ILE A 119 4.30 -2.28 9.19
C ILE A 119 3.17 -2.37 10.20
N MET A 120 1.96 -2.66 9.74
CA MET A 120 0.74 -2.65 10.54
C MET A 120 -0.14 -3.84 10.17
N MET A 121 -1.02 -4.22 11.09
CA MET A 121 -2.09 -5.19 10.86
C MET A 121 -3.36 -4.72 11.59
N GLY A 122 -4.52 -4.92 10.98
CA GLY A 122 -5.80 -4.70 11.65
C GLY A 122 -6.11 -5.78 12.68
N LYS A 123 -5.69 -7.03 12.40
CA LYS A 123 -5.84 -8.20 13.26
C LYS A 123 -4.62 -9.11 13.08
N ASP A 124 -4.09 -9.62 14.19
CA ASP A 124 -3.02 -10.61 14.16
C ASP A 124 -3.57 -12.01 13.84
N PHE A 125 -2.75 -12.87 13.25
CA PHE A 125 -3.12 -14.22 12.82
C PHE A 125 -1.93 -15.17 12.84
N GLU A 126 -2.19 -16.49 12.88
CA GLU A 126 -1.16 -17.49 12.76
C GLU A 126 -0.51 -17.43 11.36
N ASN A 127 0.83 -17.43 11.31
CA ASN A 127 1.51 -17.38 10.02
C ASN A 127 1.25 -18.65 9.19
N THR A 128 1.11 -18.45 7.88
CA THR A 128 0.92 -19.52 6.89
C THR A 128 2.24 -19.99 6.24
N TYR A 129 3.38 -19.45 6.68
CA TYR A 129 4.70 -19.68 6.10
C TYR A 129 5.52 -20.75 6.82
N GLY A 130 4.93 -21.42 7.83
CA GLY A 130 5.57 -22.53 8.53
C GLY A 130 6.53 -22.12 9.65
N HIS A 131 6.58 -20.84 10.04
CA HIS A 131 7.40 -20.40 11.17
C HIS A 131 6.84 -20.91 12.50
N LYS A 132 7.69 -21.58 13.30
CA LYS A 132 7.32 -22.16 14.58
C LYS A 132 8.15 -21.60 15.72
N THR A 133 7.60 -21.67 16.93
CA THR A 133 8.33 -21.43 18.18
C THR A 133 9.29 -22.58 18.47
N PRO A 134 10.25 -22.42 19.39
CA PRO A 134 11.10 -23.54 19.86
C PRO A 134 10.29 -24.72 20.43
N LYS A 135 9.07 -24.48 20.88
CA LYS A 135 8.15 -25.52 21.39
C LYS A 135 7.33 -26.21 20.30
N GLY A 136 7.50 -25.81 19.02
CA GLY A 136 6.78 -26.37 17.87
C GLY A 136 5.42 -25.75 17.57
N GLU A 137 4.99 -24.75 18.33
CA GLU A 137 3.74 -24.01 18.11
C GLU A 137 3.87 -23.07 16.90
N THR A 138 2.78 -22.83 16.15
CA THR A 138 2.77 -21.85 15.06
C THR A 138 2.93 -20.44 15.61
N LYS A 139 3.88 -19.68 15.04
CA LYS A 139 4.06 -18.28 15.43
C LYS A 139 2.95 -17.41 14.89
N MET A 140 2.55 -16.40 15.66
CA MET A 140 1.71 -15.30 15.16
C MET A 140 2.48 -14.49 14.12
N MET A 141 1.75 -13.91 13.13
CA MET A 141 2.36 -13.15 12.04
C MET A 141 3.11 -11.91 12.56
N SER A 142 2.61 -11.23 13.60
CA SER A 142 3.32 -10.13 14.26
C SER A 142 4.73 -10.53 14.69
N ALA A 143 4.87 -11.67 15.36
CA ALA A 143 6.17 -12.17 15.83
C ALA A 143 7.10 -12.55 14.66
N VAL A 144 6.55 -13.01 13.53
CA VAL A 144 7.33 -13.26 12.30
C VAL A 144 7.83 -11.96 11.71
N LEU A 145 6.98 -10.95 11.60
CA LEU A 145 7.33 -9.64 11.05
C LEU A 145 8.34 -8.90 11.95
N ASP A 146 8.14 -8.92 13.27
CA ASP A 146 9.09 -8.33 14.22
C ASP A 146 10.47 -8.97 14.08
N GLY A 147 10.54 -10.30 14.05
CA GLY A 147 11.80 -11.03 13.85
C GLY A 147 12.44 -10.77 12.49
N ALA A 148 11.65 -10.54 11.43
CA ALA A 148 12.15 -10.20 10.11
C ALA A 148 12.72 -8.77 10.06
N VAL A 149 12.15 -7.83 10.81
CA VAL A 149 12.67 -6.48 10.96
C VAL A 149 13.93 -6.51 11.82
N PHE A 150 13.85 -7.04 13.04
CA PHE A 150 14.98 -7.12 13.97
C PHE A 150 15.01 -8.51 14.63
N PRO A 151 16.11 -9.23 14.57
CA PRO A 151 17.39 -8.85 13.95
C PRO A 151 17.52 -9.26 12.46
N GLY A 152 16.41 -9.60 11.79
CA GLY A 152 16.44 -10.18 10.44
C GLY A 152 17.06 -9.24 9.36
N THR A 153 16.76 -7.96 9.39
CA THR A 153 17.24 -6.99 8.39
C THR A 153 17.84 -5.72 8.98
N GLN A 154 17.48 -5.35 10.20
CA GLN A 154 17.90 -4.12 10.86
C GLN A 154 18.65 -4.40 12.17
N GLY A 155 19.37 -3.40 12.67
CA GLY A 155 20.05 -3.38 13.94
C GLY A 155 19.53 -2.25 14.85
N GLY A 156 20.45 -1.51 15.51
CA GLY A 156 20.09 -0.43 16.41
C GLY A 156 19.17 0.62 15.77
N PRO A 157 18.10 1.03 16.44
CA PRO A 157 17.13 1.96 15.89
C PRO A 157 17.65 3.39 15.81
N LEU A 158 17.13 4.16 14.86
CA LEU A 158 17.38 5.61 14.76
C LEU A 158 16.37 6.34 15.66
N GLU A 159 16.71 6.56 16.92
CA GLU A 159 15.79 7.09 17.95
C GLU A 159 15.27 8.51 17.60
N HIS A 160 16.09 9.35 16.98
CA HIS A 160 15.67 10.67 16.49
C HIS A 160 14.56 10.55 15.41
N VAL A 161 14.62 9.54 14.55
CA VAL A 161 13.56 9.25 13.57
C VAL A 161 12.29 8.74 14.27
N ILE A 162 12.43 7.91 15.29
CA ILE A 162 11.30 7.41 16.09
C ILE A 162 10.60 8.59 16.79
N ALA A 163 11.35 9.47 17.43
CA ALA A 163 10.82 10.69 18.06
C ALA A 163 10.09 11.59 17.04
N ALA A 164 10.70 11.80 15.87
CA ALA A 164 10.07 12.58 14.80
C ALA A 164 8.79 11.91 14.24
N LYS A 165 8.73 10.57 14.18
CA LYS A 165 7.49 9.84 13.83
C LYS A 165 6.38 10.09 14.86
N ALA A 166 6.72 10.10 16.15
CA ALA A 166 5.73 10.37 17.20
C ALA A 166 5.08 11.76 17.04
N VAL A 167 5.88 12.78 16.71
CA VAL A 167 5.38 14.13 16.40
C VAL A 167 4.49 14.10 15.16
N ALA A 168 4.93 13.47 14.07
CA ALA A 168 4.16 13.38 12.84
C ALA A 168 2.81 12.66 13.04
N TYR A 169 2.76 11.61 13.86
CA TYR A 169 1.51 10.91 14.17
C TYR A 169 0.58 11.75 15.05
N ALA A 170 1.12 12.50 16.01
CA ALA A 170 0.34 13.45 16.80
C ALA A 170 -0.28 14.54 15.89
N GLU A 171 0.50 15.08 14.95
CA GLU A 171 -0.05 16.01 13.94
C GLU A 171 -1.11 15.35 13.05
N ALA A 172 -0.91 14.10 12.63
CA ALA A 172 -1.87 13.38 11.79
C ALA A 172 -3.21 13.11 12.48
N ILE A 173 -3.25 13.06 13.80
CA ILE A 173 -4.50 12.93 14.60
C ILE A 173 -5.26 14.27 14.64
N ASP A 174 -4.56 15.40 14.61
CA ASP A 174 -5.14 16.73 14.76
C ASP A 174 -6.14 17.07 13.63
N GLN A 175 -7.14 17.92 13.97
CA GLN A 175 -8.14 18.42 13.03
C GLN A 175 -7.50 19.27 11.89
N LYS A 176 -6.40 19.94 12.16
CA LYS A 176 -5.65 20.72 11.16
C LYS A 176 -5.12 19.84 10.04
N PHE A 177 -4.74 18.60 10.36
CA PHE A 177 -4.28 17.65 9.34
C PHE A 177 -5.43 17.20 8.41
N GLU A 178 -6.64 17.06 8.95
CA GLU A 178 -7.83 16.78 8.13
C GLU A 178 -8.11 17.93 7.16
N THR A 179 -8.06 19.17 7.63
CA THR A 179 -8.22 20.35 6.78
C THR A 179 -7.16 20.38 5.67
N TYR A 180 -5.91 20.09 6.04
CA TYR A 180 -4.81 20.01 5.07
C TYR A 180 -5.02 18.93 4.02
N THR A 181 -5.37 17.71 4.42
CA THR A 181 -5.54 16.58 3.48
C THR A 181 -6.74 16.78 2.56
N LYS A 182 -7.85 17.35 3.05
CA LYS A 182 -8.99 17.76 2.21
C LYS A 182 -8.56 18.79 1.16
N GLN A 183 -7.75 19.77 1.54
CA GLN A 183 -7.24 20.78 0.61
C GLN A 183 -6.31 20.18 -0.43
N VAL A 184 -5.47 19.20 -0.06
CA VAL A 184 -4.60 18.46 -1.00
C VAL A 184 -5.43 17.79 -2.09
N VAL A 185 -6.50 17.07 -1.72
CA VAL A 185 -7.39 16.41 -2.69
C VAL A 185 -8.12 17.43 -3.56
N ALA A 186 -8.63 18.51 -2.96
CA ALA A 186 -9.31 19.57 -3.69
C ALA A 186 -8.38 20.24 -4.74
N ASN A 187 -7.13 20.52 -4.36
CA ASN A 187 -6.12 21.08 -5.26
C ASN A 187 -5.79 20.12 -6.41
N ALA A 188 -5.63 18.82 -6.11
CA ALA A 188 -5.35 17.81 -7.13
C ALA A 188 -6.49 17.70 -8.15
N ARG A 189 -7.74 17.71 -7.68
CA ARG A 189 -8.93 17.70 -8.56
C ARG A 189 -9.01 18.96 -9.42
N ALA A 190 -8.80 20.14 -8.83
CA ALA A 190 -8.83 21.40 -9.56
C ALA A 190 -7.72 21.45 -10.62
N LEU A 191 -6.51 20.99 -10.31
CA LEU A 191 -5.42 20.94 -11.28
C LEU A 191 -5.71 19.93 -12.40
N SER A 192 -6.16 18.73 -12.06
CA SER A 192 -6.55 17.72 -13.04
C SER A 192 -7.61 18.24 -14.02
N GLN A 193 -8.67 18.89 -13.51
CA GLN A 193 -9.71 19.47 -14.35
C GLN A 193 -9.18 20.60 -15.23
N ALA A 194 -8.35 21.48 -14.67
CA ALA A 194 -7.77 22.58 -15.44
C ALA A 194 -6.81 22.11 -16.55
N MET A 195 -6.19 20.94 -16.40
CA MET A 195 -5.39 20.32 -17.47
C MET A 195 -6.30 19.72 -18.55
N ILE A 196 -7.37 19.01 -18.17
CA ILE A 196 -8.36 18.46 -19.10
C ILE A 196 -8.99 19.60 -19.93
N ASP A 197 -9.38 20.71 -19.31
CA ASP A 197 -9.97 21.87 -19.98
C ASP A 197 -9.00 22.52 -20.99
N ARG A 198 -7.71 22.25 -20.87
CA ARG A 198 -6.66 22.70 -21.79
C ARG A 198 -6.26 21.66 -22.85
N GLY A 199 -6.96 20.53 -22.90
CA GLY A 199 -6.77 19.49 -23.89
C GLY A 199 -5.65 18.48 -23.55
N PHE A 200 -5.24 18.40 -22.27
CA PHE A 200 -4.35 17.32 -21.82
C PHE A 200 -5.15 16.09 -21.42
N ASP A 201 -4.67 14.93 -21.83
CA ASP A 201 -5.24 13.66 -21.40
C ASP A 201 -4.76 13.34 -19.97
N ILE A 202 -5.71 13.14 -19.07
CA ILE A 202 -5.44 12.67 -17.70
C ILE A 202 -5.86 11.22 -17.60
N VAL A 203 -4.93 10.32 -17.27
CA VAL A 203 -5.19 8.89 -17.10
C VAL A 203 -6.33 8.68 -16.10
N SER A 204 -7.29 7.84 -16.46
CA SER A 204 -8.55 7.61 -15.74
C SER A 204 -9.50 8.81 -15.64
N GLY A 205 -9.27 9.89 -16.40
CA GLY A 205 -10.17 11.06 -16.48
C GLY A 205 -10.26 11.89 -15.20
N GLY A 206 -9.24 11.82 -14.31
CA GLY A 206 -9.24 12.62 -13.07
C GLY A 206 -8.51 11.97 -11.90
N THR A 207 -8.81 12.43 -10.68
CA THR A 207 -8.17 11.91 -9.48
C THR A 207 -9.10 11.86 -8.27
N ASP A 208 -8.94 10.83 -7.44
CA ASP A 208 -9.56 10.69 -6.12
C ASP A 208 -8.60 11.06 -4.99
N ASN A 209 -7.30 11.14 -5.28
CA ASN A 209 -6.24 11.35 -4.31
C ASN A 209 -5.36 12.58 -4.62
N HIS A 210 -4.07 12.53 -4.31
CA HIS A 210 -3.10 13.61 -4.50
C HIS A 210 -2.29 13.48 -5.81
N LEU A 211 -2.55 12.43 -6.59
CA LEU A 211 -1.82 12.10 -7.82
C LEU A 211 -2.68 12.33 -9.06
N MET A 212 -2.04 12.66 -10.17
CA MET A 212 -2.63 12.70 -11.51
C MET A 212 -1.56 12.41 -12.56
N PHE A 213 -1.92 11.76 -13.64
CA PHE A 213 -1.00 11.30 -14.69
C PHE A 213 -1.60 11.50 -16.06
#